data_d1927fefce900e8a6587030fe5777665
#
_entry.id   d1927fefce900e8a6587030fe5777665
#
_cell.length_a   1.000
_cell.length_b   1.000
_cell.length_c   1.000
_cell.angle_alpha   90.00
_cell.angle_beta   90.00
_cell.angle_gamma   90.00
#
_symmetry.space_group_name_H-M   'P 1'
#
loop_
_entity.id
_entity.type
_entity.pdbx_description
1 polymer ?
#
loop_
_entity_poly.entity_id
_entity_poly.type
_entity_poly.pdbx_seq_one_letter_code
_entity_poly.pdbx_strand_id
1 'polypeptide(L)'
;ELIFILFSKDNQKVFESSLIVSRPYSSNVKKIYAYEIPSINKSDFSPNVYFDITKEFKKKIEAFKAYKSEIERFPHPRSVKYLESLAHIRGSQAGLEKAEGFRLIKSIETK
;
A
#
# COMPACT_ATOMS: atom_id res chain seq x y z
N GLU A 1 7.68 8.70 -13.22
CA GLU A 1 7.21 7.34 -12.96
C GLU A 1 7.15 7.06 -11.47
N LEU A 2 6.28 6.12 -11.11
CA LEU A 2 6.05 5.69 -9.73
C LEU A 2 6.49 4.24 -9.59
N ILE A 3 7.08 3.91 -8.44
CA ILE A 3 7.33 2.52 -8.05
C ILE A 3 6.67 2.29 -6.70
N PHE A 4 5.91 1.20 -6.61
CA PHE A 4 5.31 0.74 -5.37
C PHE A 4 6.04 -0.50 -4.89
N ILE A 5 6.47 -0.49 -3.64
CA ILE A 5 7.24 -1.57 -3.04
C ILE A 5 6.47 -2.15 -1.87
N LEU A 6 6.44 -3.48 -1.81
CA LEU A 6 5.86 -4.21 -0.71
C LEU A 6 6.72 -4.01 0.55
N PHE A 7 6.10 -3.54 1.64
CA PHE A 7 6.83 -3.33 2.88
C PHE A 7 6.69 -4.54 3.79
N SER A 8 7.71 -5.39 3.78
CA SER A 8 7.85 -6.51 4.71
C SER A 8 9.31 -6.88 4.83
N LYS A 9 9.65 -7.60 5.90
CA LYS A 9 11.03 -8.08 6.10
C LYS A 9 11.49 -8.97 4.95
N ASP A 10 10.59 -9.77 4.42
CA ASP A 10 10.91 -10.72 3.34
C ASP A 10 11.20 -10.02 2.02
N ASN A 11 10.82 -8.75 1.90
CA ASN A 11 11.01 -7.97 0.69
C ASN A 11 12.11 -6.91 0.81
N GLN A 12 12.96 -7.00 1.84
CA GLN A 12 14.02 -6.03 2.03
C GLN A 12 14.99 -5.96 0.86
N LYS A 13 15.33 -7.10 0.27
CA LYS A 13 16.20 -7.15 -0.91
C LYS A 13 15.57 -6.45 -2.11
N VAL A 14 14.27 -6.62 -2.29
CA VAL A 14 13.53 -5.91 -3.35
C VAL A 14 13.56 -4.41 -3.11
N PHE A 15 13.37 -4.01 -1.86
CA PHE A 15 13.44 -2.60 -1.46
C PHE A 15 14.82 -2.00 -1.78
N GLU A 16 15.90 -2.66 -1.37
CA GLU A 16 17.26 -2.21 -1.62
C GLU A 16 17.57 -2.13 -3.12
N SER A 17 17.17 -3.16 -3.87
CA SER A 17 17.35 -3.19 -5.33
C SER A 17 16.60 -2.06 -6.01
N SER A 18 15.38 -1.77 -5.56
CA SER A 18 14.58 -0.68 -6.11
C SER A 18 15.22 0.68 -5.88
N LEU A 19 15.85 0.89 -4.72
CA LEU A 19 16.57 2.12 -4.43
C LEU A 19 17.77 2.29 -5.36
N ILE A 20 18.47 1.20 -5.67
CA ILE A 20 19.61 1.21 -6.59
C ILE A 20 19.15 1.49 -8.02
N VAL A 21 18.15 0.76 -8.50
CA VAL A 21 17.64 0.89 -9.88
C VAL A 21 17.03 2.27 -10.11
N SER A 22 16.45 2.87 -9.08
CA SER A 22 15.78 4.16 -9.20
C SER A 22 16.71 5.36 -9.02
N ARG A 23 18.04 5.16 -9.03
CA ARG A 23 18.99 6.27 -8.97
C ARG A 23 18.83 7.19 -10.17
N PRO A 24 19.05 8.52 -10.00
CA PRO A 24 18.82 9.50 -11.07
C PRO A 24 19.58 9.23 -12.37
N TYR A 25 20.72 8.57 -12.29
CA TYR A 25 21.56 8.29 -13.45
C TYR A 25 21.10 7.11 -14.28
N SER A 26 20.27 6.23 -13.70
CA SER A 26 19.93 4.94 -14.32
C SER A 26 18.47 4.77 -14.62
N SER A 27 17.60 5.68 -14.18
CA SER A 27 16.18 5.54 -14.43
C SER A 27 15.44 6.89 -14.39
N ASN A 28 14.21 6.88 -14.92
CA ASN A 28 13.30 8.01 -14.88
C ASN A 28 12.33 7.93 -13.70
N VAL A 29 12.60 7.06 -12.74
CA VAL A 29 11.72 6.89 -11.58
C VAL A 29 11.84 8.11 -10.69
N LYS A 30 10.71 8.78 -10.43
CA LYS A 30 10.65 10.01 -9.65
C LYS A 30 10.16 9.77 -8.23
N LYS A 31 9.31 8.76 -8.02
CA LYS A 31 8.73 8.49 -6.70
C LYS A 31 8.72 7.00 -6.42
N ILE A 32 9.04 6.64 -5.19
CA ILE A 32 9.00 5.27 -4.71
C ILE A 32 8.09 5.24 -3.49
N TYR A 33 7.06 4.42 -3.55
CA TYR A 33 6.12 4.22 -2.46
C TYR A 33 6.20 2.79 -1.94
N ALA A 34 6.15 2.64 -0.64
CA ALA A 34 5.91 1.35 0.00
C ALA A 34 4.43 1.25 0.32
N TYR A 35 3.82 0.10 0.07
CA TYR A 35 2.43 -0.12 0.41
C TYR A 35 2.27 -1.16 1.49
N GLU A 36 1.14 -1.09 2.17
CA GLU A 36 0.82 -1.94 3.29
C GLU A 36 0.19 -3.25 2.84
N ILE A 37 0.68 -4.35 3.43
CA ILE A 37 0.05 -5.65 3.26
C ILE A 37 -0.78 -5.93 4.50
N PRO A 38 -2.07 -6.27 4.36
CA PRO A 38 -2.89 -6.69 5.50
C PRO A 38 -2.23 -7.86 6.23
N SER A 39 -2.05 -7.73 7.54
CA SER A 39 -1.39 -8.74 8.36
C SER A 39 -1.92 -8.70 9.79
N ILE A 40 -2.01 -9.87 10.40
CA ILE A 40 -2.35 -9.99 11.83
C ILE A 40 -1.17 -9.63 12.72
N ASN A 41 0.04 -9.72 12.20
CA ASN A 41 1.23 -9.30 12.95
C ASN A 41 1.34 -7.79 12.86
N LYS A 42 1.64 -7.14 13.98
CA LYS A 42 1.91 -5.71 13.97
C LYS A 42 3.09 -5.46 13.05
N SER A 43 2.86 -4.75 11.97
CA SER A 43 3.93 -4.25 11.15
C SER A 43 4.30 -2.87 11.66
N ASP A 44 5.57 -2.52 11.50
CA ASP A 44 6.04 -1.17 11.79
C ASP A 44 5.67 -0.19 10.67
N PHE A 45 4.70 -0.57 9.85
CA PHE A 45 4.29 0.25 8.72
C PHE A 45 3.60 1.52 9.21
N SER A 46 4.17 2.65 8.84
CA SER A 46 3.63 3.96 9.17
C SER A 46 3.46 4.75 7.87
N PRO A 47 2.23 4.90 7.40
CA PRO A 47 1.98 5.66 6.18
C PRO A 47 2.20 7.16 6.39
N ASN A 48 2.60 7.83 5.33
CA ASN A 48 2.71 9.29 5.29
C ASN A 48 2.01 9.89 4.07
N VAL A 49 1.44 9.04 3.22
CA VAL A 49 0.65 9.44 2.05
C VAL A 49 -0.65 8.66 2.09
N TYR A 50 -1.76 9.36 1.91
CA TYR A 50 -3.09 8.78 1.98
C TYR A 50 -3.85 9.09 0.71
N PHE A 51 -4.30 8.05 0.03
CA PHE A 51 -5.15 8.21 -1.15
C PHE A 51 -6.60 7.94 -0.75
N ASP A 52 -7.49 8.88 -1.05
CA ASP A 52 -8.91 8.72 -0.82
C ASP A 52 -9.47 7.67 -1.77
N ILE A 53 -9.95 6.57 -1.21
CA ILE A 53 -10.55 5.48 -1.99
C ILE A 53 -12.04 5.31 -1.66
N THR A 54 -12.65 6.30 -1.05
CA THR A 54 -14.06 6.20 -0.63
C THR A 54 -14.96 5.77 -1.79
N LYS A 55 -14.77 6.35 -2.96
CA LYS A 55 -15.60 6.04 -4.15
C LYS A 55 -15.19 4.74 -4.84
N GLU A 56 -13.90 4.40 -4.78
CA GLU A 56 -13.34 3.25 -5.49
C GLU A 56 -13.35 1.97 -4.67
N PHE A 57 -13.67 2.05 -3.39
CA PHE A 57 -13.55 0.91 -2.48
C PHE A 57 -14.40 -0.28 -2.94
N LYS A 58 -15.61 -0.03 -3.39
CA LYS A 58 -16.50 -1.09 -3.87
C LYS A 58 -15.87 -1.86 -5.04
N LYS A 59 -15.29 -1.15 -5.99
CA LYS A 59 -14.58 -1.76 -7.13
C LYS A 59 -13.37 -2.55 -6.67
N LYS A 60 -12.64 -2.04 -5.69
CA LYS A 60 -11.49 -2.72 -5.10
C LYS A 60 -11.90 -4.07 -4.52
N ILE A 61 -13.00 -4.10 -3.78
CA ILE A 61 -13.50 -5.34 -3.19
C ILE A 61 -14.01 -6.31 -4.24
N GLU A 62 -14.67 -5.82 -5.28
CA GLU A 62 -15.10 -6.67 -6.39
C GLU A 62 -13.92 -7.31 -7.10
N ALA A 63 -12.86 -6.56 -7.33
CA ALA A 63 -11.63 -7.08 -7.91
C ALA A 63 -10.98 -8.12 -6.99
N PHE A 64 -10.95 -7.85 -5.70
CA PHE A 64 -10.41 -8.80 -4.71
C PHE A 64 -11.20 -10.11 -4.71
N LYS A 65 -12.53 -10.03 -4.77
CA LYS A 65 -13.40 -11.22 -4.81
C LYS A 65 -13.22 -12.06 -6.07
N ALA A 66 -12.70 -11.50 -7.15
CA ALA A 66 -12.40 -12.24 -8.36
C ALA A 66 -11.28 -13.27 -8.14
N TYR A 67 -10.42 -13.06 -7.14
CA TYR A 67 -9.36 -13.99 -6.76
C TYR A 67 -9.84 -14.86 -5.61
N LYS A 68 -10.80 -15.74 -5.87
CA LYS A 68 -11.46 -16.57 -4.85
C LYS A 68 -10.50 -17.36 -3.97
N SER A 69 -9.38 -17.81 -4.54
CA SER A 69 -8.37 -18.57 -3.79
C SER A 69 -7.63 -17.71 -2.76
N GLU A 70 -7.68 -16.40 -2.89
CA GLU A 70 -6.99 -15.46 -1.99
C GLU A 70 -7.90 -14.93 -0.88
N ILE A 71 -9.22 -15.10 -1.01
CA ILE A 71 -10.17 -14.59 -0.03
C ILE A 71 -10.29 -15.56 1.13
N GLU A 72 -10.19 -15.03 2.33
CA GLU A 72 -10.37 -15.77 3.56
C GLU A 72 -11.53 -15.20 4.37
N ARG A 73 -11.92 -15.93 5.39
CA ARG A 73 -12.96 -15.55 6.30
C ARG A 73 -12.43 -14.67 7.41
N PHE A 74 -13.16 -13.63 7.78
CA PHE A 74 -12.80 -12.85 8.98
C PHE A 74 -12.71 -13.81 10.19
N PRO A 75 -11.71 -13.69 11.06
CA PRO A 75 -10.81 -12.55 11.26
C PRO A 75 -9.50 -12.59 10.45
N HIS A 76 -9.40 -13.39 9.43
CA HIS A 76 -8.19 -13.45 8.62
C HIS A 76 -7.91 -12.09 7.94
N PRO A 77 -6.63 -11.66 7.82
CA PRO A 77 -6.29 -10.39 7.17
C PRO A 77 -6.69 -10.29 5.70
N ARG A 78 -6.88 -11.41 5.02
CA ARG A 78 -7.37 -11.44 3.64
C ARG A 78 -8.89 -11.55 3.57
N SER A 79 -9.59 -11.12 4.58
CA SER A 79 -11.05 -11.06 4.55
C SER A 79 -11.51 -9.68 4.09
N VAL A 80 -12.69 -9.63 3.48
CA VAL A 80 -13.29 -8.36 3.05
C VAL A 80 -13.48 -7.43 4.25
N LYS A 81 -13.94 -7.98 5.36
CA LYS A 81 -14.17 -7.19 6.58
C LYS A 81 -12.88 -6.57 7.13
N TYR A 82 -11.78 -7.29 7.09
CA TYR A 82 -10.48 -6.76 7.53
C TYR A 82 -10.05 -5.62 6.62
N LEU A 83 -10.14 -5.81 5.30
CA LEU A 83 -9.76 -4.78 4.33
C LEU A 83 -10.59 -3.52 4.50
N GLU A 84 -11.90 -3.67 4.73
CA GLU A 84 -12.77 -2.53 4.98
C GLU A 84 -12.39 -1.81 6.27
N SER A 85 -12.13 -2.55 7.34
CA SER A 85 -11.70 -1.99 8.61
C SER A 85 -10.38 -1.23 8.47
N LEU A 86 -9.43 -1.79 7.75
CA LEU A 86 -8.14 -1.14 7.49
C LEU A 86 -8.33 0.16 6.72
N ALA A 87 -9.18 0.15 5.69
CA ALA A 87 -9.49 1.34 4.90
C ALA A 87 -10.10 2.45 5.78
N HIS A 88 -10.96 2.09 6.72
CA HIS A 88 -11.54 3.06 7.66
C HIS A 88 -10.50 3.60 8.63
N ILE A 89 -9.63 2.75 9.15
CA ILE A 89 -8.55 3.19 10.04
C ILE A 89 -7.65 4.20 9.33
N ARG A 90 -7.21 3.86 8.12
CA ARG A 90 -6.35 4.76 7.34
C ARG A 90 -7.08 6.04 6.96
N GLY A 91 -8.37 5.93 6.62
CA GLY A 91 -9.20 7.09 6.34
C GLY A 91 -9.30 8.03 7.53
N SER A 92 -9.55 7.50 8.72
CA SER A 92 -9.68 8.32 9.92
C SER A 92 -8.39 9.09 10.24
N GLN A 93 -7.24 8.52 9.92
CA GLN A 93 -5.96 9.20 10.12
C GLN A 93 -5.78 10.43 9.23
N ALA A 94 -6.48 10.48 8.12
CA ALA A 94 -6.38 11.58 7.15
C ALA A 94 -7.66 12.43 7.05
N GLY A 95 -8.66 12.16 7.89
CA GLY A 95 -9.94 12.85 7.80
C GLY A 95 -10.78 12.42 6.61
N LEU A 96 -10.59 11.20 6.13
CA LEU A 96 -11.32 10.61 5.01
C LEU A 96 -12.15 9.43 5.49
N GLU A 97 -13.18 9.08 4.77
CA GLU A 97 -13.99 7.92 5.13
C GLU A 97 -13.24 6.61 4.90
N LYS A 98 -12.62 6.47 3.75
CA LYS A 98 -11.79 5.30 3.41
C LYS A 98 -10.55 5.76 2.66
N ALA A 99 -9.40 5.23 3.05
CA ALA A 99 -8.14 5.57 2.41
C ALA A 99 -7.22 4.36 2.32
N GLU A 100 -6.29 4.44 1.38
CA GLU A 100 -5.12 3.58 1.35
C GLU A 100 -3.92 4.37 1.84
N GLY A 101 -3.14 3.76 2.71
CA GLY A 101 -1.92 4.37 3.24
C GLY A 101 -0.69 3.85 2.51
N PHE A 102 0.18 4.77 2.17
CA PHE A 102 1.48 4.47 1.55
C PHE A 102 2.57 5.21 2.30
N ARG A 103 3.77 4.69 2.22
CA ARG A 103 4.97 5.37 2.71
C ARG A 103 5.76 5.87 1.53
N LEU A 104 5.88 7.17 1.37
CA LEU A 104 6.76 7.75 0.36
C LEU A 104 8.20 7.58 0.83
N ILE A 105 8.97 6.79 0.08
CA ILE A 105 10.37 6.48 0.39
C ILE A 105 11.28 7.52 -0.25
N LYS A 106 11.00 7.88 -1.49
CA LYS A 106 11.85 8.79 -2.25
C LYS A 106 11.01 9.57 -3.24
N SER A 107 11.28 10.86 -3.35
CA SER A 107 10.67 11.71 -4.36
C SER A 107 11.74 12.62 -4.94
N ILE A 108 11.81 12.68 -6.26
CA ILE A 108 12.67 13.61 -6.97
C ILE A 108 11.76 14.67 -7.58
N GLU A 109 11.86 15.89 -7.06
CA GLU A 109 11.04 17.01 -7.52
C GLU A 109 11.85 17.88 -8.47
N THR A 110 11.23 18.25 -9.59
CA THR A 110 11.83 19.16 -10.57
C THR A 110 10.99 20.42 -10.65
N LYS A 111 11.65 21.55 -10.73
CA LYS A 111 10.98 22.84 -10.90
C LYS A 111 10.81 23.17 -12.38
#